data_47198cc6cb6ab7bf4b93769673744cee
#
_entry.id   47198cc6cb6ab7bf4b93769673744cee
#
_cell.length_a   1.000
_cell.length_b   1.000
_cell.length_c   1.000
_cell.angle_alpha   90.00
_cell.angle_beta   90.00
_cell.angle_gamma   90.00
#
_symmetry.space_group_name_H-M   'P 1'
#
loop_
_entity.id
_entity.type
_entity.pdbx_description
1 polymer ?
#
loop_
_entity_poly.entity_id
_entity_poly.type
_entity_poly.pdbx_seq_one_letter_code
_entity_poly.pdbx_strand_id
1 'polypeptide(L)'
;MGRTLAPRNLPMQRRALQKREMILSVTAKLLGTVWQDDLTTIMIANKTGISVGTLYHYFPNKYSILYALAERWLKEIDRAMDDINNYTLDSTNLRDFTNFSIDRMFTVYTNQEGILPLVQLMSGVPELKSLDEEHDFKISAIISNIFKRLNIASDPVVLTRLATTWLEVTHAVLLIIITSKPKDKSSIISDLKHMIMSLLEKTKSNF
;
A
#
# COMPACT_ATOMS: atom_id res chain seq x y z
N MET A 1 -18.13 -2.01 -21.69
CA MET A 1 -16.86 -1.56 -22.29
C MET A 1 -15.96 -1.10 -21.16
N GLY A 2 -14.85 -1.79 -20.90
CA GLY A 2 -13.90 -1.45 -19.84
C GLY A 2 -13.26 -0.08 -20.11
N ARG A 3 -12.99 0.67 -19.01
CA ARG A 3 -12.32 1.97 -19.11
C ARG A 3 -10.85 1.75 -19.47
N THR A 4 -10.30 2.56 -20.39
CA THR A 4 -8.88 2.51 -20.71
C THR A 4 -8.09 3.08 -19.52
N LEU A 5 -7.40 2.24 -18.78
CA LEU A 5 -6.59 2.63 -17.61
C LEU A 5 -5.10 2.79 -17.96
N ALA A 6 -4.65 2.16 -19.05
CA ALA A 6 -3.27 2.28 -19.48
C ALA A 6 -2.91 3.74 -19.78
N PRO A 7 -1.83 4.30 -19.22
CA PRO A 7 -1.29 5.58 -19.64
C PRO A 7 -0.90 5.49 -21.11
N ARG A 8 -1.19 6.53 -21.89
CA ARG A 8 -0.99 6.54 -23.35
C ARG A 8 0.46 6.29 -23.77
N ASN A 9 1.42 6.75 -22.99
CA ASN A 9 2.87 6.49 -23.18
C ASN A 9 3.58 6.56 -21.82
N LEU A 10 4.43 5.58 -21.52
CA LEU A 10 5.42 5.74 -20.49
C LEU A 10 6.50 6.68 -21.05
N PRO A 11 6.63 7.89 -20.54
CA PRO A 11 7.59 8.84 -21.10
C PRO A 11 9.01 8.36 -20.83
N MET A 12 9.81 8.26 -21.90
CA MET A 12 11.25 7.95 -21.79
C MET A 12 12.11 9.19 -21.45
N GLN A 13 11.57 10.40 -21.64
CA GLN A 13 12.29 11.63 -21.38
C GLN A 13 12.13 12.10 -19.93
N ARG A 14 13.22 12.46 -19.27
CA ARG A 14 13.27 12.91 -17.87
C ARG A 14 12.23 13.98 -17.51
N ARG A 15 12.04 14.99 -18.39
CA ARG A 15 11.04 16.06 -18.18
C ARG A 15 9.62 15.54 -18.18
N ALA A 16 9.33 14.57 -19.01
CA ALA A 16 7.98 13.98 -19.11
C ALA A 16 7.68 13.08 -17.91
N LEU A 17 8.67 12.32 -17.40
CA LEU A 17 8.58 11.58 -16.14
C LEU A 17 8.31 12.52 -14.97
N GLN A 18 9.06 13.61 -14.83
CA GLN A 18 8.84 14.61 -13.77
C GLN A 18 7.44 15.21 -13.81
N LYS A 19 6.92 15.51 -15.01
CA LYS A 19 5.56 16.04 -15.15
C LYS A 19 4.49 15.01 -14.78
N ARG A 20 4.69 13.74 -15.15
CA ARG A 20 3.82 12.63 -14.74
C ARG A 20 3.79 12.51 -13.21
N GLU A 21 4.95 12.49 -12.56
CA GLU A 21 5.04 12.40 -11.09
C GLU A 21 4.43 13.63 -10.39
N MET A 22 4.55 14.81 -10.98
CA MET A 22 3.90 16.02 -10.47
C MET A 22 2.36 15.90 -10.52
N ILE A 23 1.80 15.36 -11.62
CA ILE A 23 0.37 15.10 -11.71
C ILE A 23 -0.08 14.13 -10.61
N LEU A 24 0.64 13.02 -10.40
CA LEU A 24 0.31 12.04 -9.37
C LEU A 24 0.40 12.63 -7.95
N SER A 25 1.44 13.40 -7.66
CA SER A 25 1.62 14.03 -6.34
C SER A 25 0.56 15.09 -6.04
N VAL A 26 0.17 15.88 -7.04
CA VAL A 26 -0.94 16.83 -6.91
C VAL A 26 -2.27 16.10 -6.71
N THR A 27 -2.49 15.00 -7.41
CA THR A 27 -3.71 14.19 -7.27
C THR A 27 -3.80 13.59 -5.86
N ALA A 28 -2.69 13.06 -5.31
CA ALA A 28 -2.65 12.53 -3.95
C ALA A 28 -3.02 13.60 -2.91
N LYS A 29 -2.50 14.84 -3.05
CA LYS A 29 -2.84 15.97 -2.17
C LYS A 29 -4.31 16.35 -2.28
N LEU A 30 -4.84 16.40 -3.49
CA LEU A 30 -6.26 16.71 -3.72
C LEU A 30 -7.18 15.64 -3.09
N LEU A 31 -6.85 14.37 -3.22
CA LEU A 31 -7.60 13.28 -2.56
C LEU A 31 -7.70 13.45 -1.05
N GLY A 32 -6.69 14.04 -0.40
CA GLY A 32 -6.73 14.35 1.03
C GLY A 32 -7.60 15.55 1.41
N THR A 33 -8.11 16.33 0.43
CA THR A 33 -8.79 17.60 0.69
C THR A 33 -10.18 17.72 0.06
N VAL A 34 -10.50 16.91 -0.94
CA VAL A 34 -11.80 16.90 -1.64
C VAL A 34 -12.40 15.50 -1.61
N TRP A 35 -13.74 15.43 -1.66
CA TRP A 35 -14.41 14.14 -1.82
C TRP A 35 -14.04 13.53 -3.17
N GLN A 36 -13.93 12.21 -3.22
CA GLN A 36 -13.49 11.48 -4.42
C GLN A 36 -14.35 11.76 -5.66
N ASP A 37 -15.66 12.00 -5.48
CA ASP A 37 -16.59 12.28 -6.56
C ASP A 37 -16.38 13.69 -7.15
N ASP A 38 -15.92 14.64 -6.32
CA ASP A 38 -15.62 16.02 -6.72
C ASP A 38 -14.27 16.16 -7.41
N LEU A 39 -13.40 15.16 -7.32
CA LEU A 39 -12.11 15.17 -8.00
C LEU A 39 -12.29 15.13 -9.52
N THR A 40 -11.86 16.18 -10.21
CA THR A 40 -11.94 16.30 -11.67
C THR A 40 -10.57 16.46 -12.31
N THR A 41 -10.45 16.06 -13.59
CA THR A 41 -9.23 16.30 -14.40
C THR A 41 -8.91 17.78 -14.56
N ILE A 42 -9.93 18.64 -14.62
CA ILE A 42 -9.77 20.11 -14.68
C ILE A 42 -9.12 20.62 -13.38
N MET A 43 -9.59 20.18 -12.23
CA MET A 43 -9.04 20.54 -10.93
C MET A 43 -7.57 20.09 -10.81
N ILE A 44 -7.26 18.86 -11.22
CA ILE A 44 -5.90 18.33 -11.23
C ILE A 44 -5.00 19.15 -12.16
N ALA A 45 -5.44 19.45 -13.39
CA ALA A 45 -4.69 20.23 -14.36
C ALA A 45 -4.38 21.65 -13.82
N ASN A 46 -5.40 22.34 -13.30
CA ASN A 46 -5.26 23.68 -12.72
C ASN A 46 -4.28 23.68 -11.53
N LYS A 47 -4.41 22.72 -10.61
CA LYS A 47 -3.53 22.63 -9.43
C LYS A 47 -2.10 22.24 -9.80
N THR A 48 -1.92 21.50 -10.92
CA THR A 48 -0.59 21.13 -11.45
C THR A 48 0.05 22.27 -12.25
N GLY A 49 -0.72 23.30 -12.67
CA GLY A 49 -0.24 24.39 -13.51
C GLY A 49 -0.04 23.98 -14.98
N ILE A 50 -0.85 23.03 -15.48
CA ILE A 50 -0.81 22.55 -16.87
C ILE A 50 -2.17 22.70 -17.54
N SER A 51 -2.18 22.73 -18.88
CA SER A 51 -3.47 22.68 -19.61
C SER A 51 -4.12 21.30 -19.49
N VAL A 52 -5.46 21.26 -19.56
CA VAL A 52 -6.23 20.01 -19.57
C VAL A 52 -5.82 19.11 -20.75
N GLY A 53 -5.50 19.70 -21.91
CA GLY A 53 -4.95 18.96 -23.05
C GLY A 53 -3.61 18.30 -22.75
N THR A 54 -2.73 19.00 -22.01
CA THR A 54 -1.46 18.42 -21.54
C THR A 54 -1.72 17.27 -20.58
N LEU A 55 -2.68 17.38 -19.67
CA LEU A 55 -3.02 16.29 -18.74
C LEU A 55 -3.52 15.06 -19.52
N TYR A 56 -4.41 15.23 -20.47
CA TYR A 56 -4.92 14.13 -21.31
C TYR A 56 -3.86 13.48 -22.21
N HIS A 57 -2.76 14.18 -22.48
CA HIS A 57 -1.61 13.56 -23.14
C HIS A 57 -0.97 12.47 -22.28
N TYR A 58 -0.90 12.64 -20.95
CA TYR A 58 -0.36 11.65 -20.00
C TYR A 58 -1.38 10.61 -19.56
N PHE A 59 -2.60 11.05 -19.28
CA PHE A 59 -3.66 10.24 -18.69
C PHE A 59 -4.97 10.42 -19.43
N PRO A 60 -5.55 9.38 -20.04
CA PRO A 60 -6.77 9.50 -20.84
C PRO A 60 -8.01 9.90 -20.05
N ASN A 61 -8.03 9.69 -18.73
CA ASN A 61 -9.14 10.03 -17.83
C ASN A 61 -8.71 10.06 -16.37
N LYS A 62 -9.62 10.44 -15.46
CA LYS A 62 -9.40 10.47 -14.01
C LYS A 62 -8.95 9.10 -13.45
N TYR A 63 -9.56 8.03 -13.90
CA TYR A 63 -9.30 6.71 -13.38
C TYR A 63 -7.91 6.19 -13.75
N SER A 64 -7.37 6.58 -14.91
CA SER A 64 -5.98 6.25 -15.26
C SER A 64 -4.96 6.98 -14.38
N ILE A 65 -5.29 8.17 -13.85
CA ILE A 65 -4.46 8.85 -12.85
C ILE A 65 -4.52 8.11 -11.52
N LEU A 66 -5.73 7.73 -11.08
CA LEU A 66 -5.96 6.98 -9.84
C LEU A 66 -5.29 5.61 -9.88
N TYR A 67 -5.38 4.92 -11.01
CA TYR A 67 -4.69 3.64 -11.22
C TYR A 67 -3.17 3.78 -11.09
N ALA A 68 -2.58 4.76 -11.78
CA ALA A 68 -1.15 5.03 -11.68
C ALA A 68 -0.71 5.48 -10.26
N LEU A 69 -1.60 6.15 -9.52
CA LEU A 69 -1.36 6.50 -8.12
C LEU A 69 -1.39 5.27 -7.22
N ALA A 70 -2.34 4.36 -7.43
CA ALA A 70 -2.40 3.08 -6.73
C ALA A 70 -1.16 2.22 -7.03
N GLU A 71 -0.75 2.06 -8.30
CA GLU A 71 0.50 1.38 -8.67
C GLU A 71 1.72 1.98 -7.97
N ARG A 72 1.79 3.32 -7.85
CA ARG A 72 2.88 4.00 -7.15
C ARG A 72 2.91 3.64 -5.67
N TRP A 73 1.75 3.60 -5.02
CA TRP A 73 1.64 3.21 -3.62
C TRP A 73 2.00 1.74 -3.41
N LEU A 74 1.45 0.83 -4.21
CA LEU A 74 1.75 -0.60 -4.12
C LEU A 74 3.24 -0.89 -4.32
N LYS A 75 3.94 -0.13 -5.16
CA LYS A 75 5.41 -0.21 -5.28
C LYS A 75 6.16 0.16 -4.00
N GLU A 76 5.65 1.08 -3.20
CA GLU A 76 6.27 1.37 -1.89
C GLU A 76 6.03 0.23 -0.89
N ILE A 77 4.87 -0.44 -0.96
CA ILE A 77 4.63 -1.69 -0.22
C ILE A 77 5.60 -2.79 -0.69
N ASP A 78 5.77 -2.98 -2.01
CA ASP A 78 6.73 -3.94 -2.55
C ASP A 78 8.14 -3.72 -1.99
N ARG A 79 8.63 -2.46 -1.98
CA ARG A 79 9.94 -2.13 -1.41
C ARG A 79 10.04 -2.45 0.08
N ALA A 80 8.99 -2.16 0.84
CA ALA A 80 8.94 -2.51 2.24
C ALA A 80 8.97 -4.03 2.45
N MET A 81 8.26 -4.76 1.61
CA MET A 81 8.25 -6.22 1.65
C MET A 81 9.59 -6.83 1.24
N ASP A 82 10.30 -6.22 0.29
CA ASP A 82 11.67 -6.62 -0.05
C ASP A 82 12.61 -6.43 1.15
N ASP A 83 12.52 -5.28 1.86
CA ASP A 83 13.31 -5.04 3.08
C ASP A 83 12.99 -6.08 4.16
N ILE A 84 11.70 -6.38 4.39
CA ILE A 84 11.24 -7.36 5.37
C ILE A 84 11.68 -8.77 4.98
N ASN A 85 11.58 -9.12 3.70
CA ASN A 85 11.99 -10.43 3.19
C ASN A 85 13.51 -10.66 3.29
N ASN A 86 14.30 -9.60 3.15
CA ASN A 86 15.76 -9.62 3.23
C ASN A 86 16.28 -9.43 4.66
N TYR A 87 15.40 -9.15 5.62
CA TYR A 87 15.79 -9.02 7.02
C TYR A 87 16.43 -10.33 7.52
N THR A 88 17.61 -10.23 8.15
CA THR A 88 18.42 -11.39 8.54
C THR A 88 17.68 -12.24 9.59
N LEU A 89 17.25 -13.44 9.19
CA LEU A 89 16.43 -14.31 10.04
C LEU A 89 17.29 -15.28 10.91
N ASP A 90 18.57 -15.49 10.58
CA ASP A 90 19.42 -16.52 11.19
C ASP A 90 19.76 -16.25 12.66
N SER A 91 19.68 -14.99 13.10
CA SER A 91 19.93 -14.57 14.48
C SER A 91 18.78 -13.78 15.10
N THR A 92 17.67 -13.65 14.38
CA THR A 92 16.58 -12.75 14.75
C THR A 92 15.50 -13.51 15.50
N ASN A 93 15.18 -13.06 16.71
CA ASN A 93 14.02 -13.59 17.41
C ASN A 93 12.70 -13.03 16.80
N LEU A 94 11.60 -13.71 17.09
CA LEU A 94 10.29 -13.36 16.54
C LEU A 94 9.83 -11.94 16.92
N ARG A 95 10.23 -11.45 18.09
CA ARG A 95 9.92 -10.10 18.57
C ARG A 95 10.61 -9.04 17.70
N ASP A 96 11.88 -9.21 17.40
CA ASP A 96 12.65 -8.26 16.59
C ASP A 96 12.14 -8.24 15.16
N PHE A 97 11.81 -9.41 14.60
CA PHE A 97 11.16 -9.50 13.29
C PHE A 97 9.80 -8.77 13.28
N THR A 98 8.95 -9.01 14.30
CA THR A 98 7.64 -8.37 14.38
C THR A 98 7.78 -6.85 14.49
N ASN A 99 8.68 -6.37 15.34
CA ASN A 99 8.95 -4.94 15.46
C ASN A 99 9.42 -4.34 14.14
N PHE A 100 10.43 -4.93 13.51
CA PHE A 100 10.98 -4.45 12.25
C PHE A 100 9.92 -4.40 11.15
N SER A 101 9.18 -5.50 10.95
CA SER A 101 8.19 -5.60 9.89
C SER A 101 7.04 -4.59 10.05
N ILE A 102 6.51 -4.44 11.25
CA ILE A 102 5.43 -3.48 11.53
C ILE A 102 5.93 -2.03 11.42
N ASP A 103 7.13 -1.70 11.94
CA ASP A 103 7.69 -0.36 11.83
C ASP A 103 8.00 0.02 10.38
N ARG A 104 8.44 -0.94 9.57
CA ARG A 104 8.68 -0.73 8.13
C ARG A 104 7.38 -0.43 7.38
N MET A 105 6.33 -1.20 7.65
CA MET A 105 5.00 -0.95 7.08
C MET A 105 4.41 0.38 7.57
N PHE A 106 4.51 0.68 8.86
CA PHE A 106 4.08 1.96 9.43
C PHE A 106 4.73 3.16 8.72
N THR A 107 6.03 3.06 8.40
CA THR A 107 6.75 4.10 7.67
C THR A 107 6.16 4.35 6.28
N VAL A 108 5.77 3.29 5.56
CA VAL A 108 5.13 3.42 4.24
C VAL A 108 3.80 4.17 4.36
N TYR A 109 2.94 3.74 5.30
CA TYR A 109 1.60 4.34 5.45
C TYR A 109 1.63 5.79 5.90
N THR A 110 2.55 6.15 6.80
CA THR A 110 2.65 7.53 7.32
C THR A 110 3.27 8.50 6.34
N ASN A 111 4.05 8.02 5.37
CA ASN A 111 4.68 8.86 4.35
C ASN A 111 3.83 9.05 3.09
N GLN A 112 2.62 8.46 3.01
CA GLN A 112 1.75 8.55 1.83
C GLN A 112 0.62 9.56 2.04
N GLU A 113 0.68 10.69 1.31
CA GLU A 113 -0.44 11.65 1.25
C GLU A 113 -1.62 11.04 0.49
N GLY A 114 -2.86 11.26 0.98
CA GLY A 114 -4.08 10.83 0.31
C GLY A 114 -4.31 9.32 0.29
N ILE A 115 -3.61 8.55 1.12
CA ILE A 115 -3.70 7.09 1.12
C ILE A 115 -5.09 6.57 1.50
N LEU A 116 -5.72 7.13 2.52
CA LEU A 116 -7.03 6.66 2.97
C LEU A 116 -8.12 6.78 1.89
N PRO A 117 -8.34 7.96 1.25
CA PRO A 117 -9.27 8.07 0.13
C PRO A 117 -8.88 7.19 -1.07
N LEU A 118 -7.58 6.97 -1.31
CA LEU A 118 -7.13 6.08 -2.38
C LEU A 118 -7.52 4.63 -2.12
N VAL A 119 -7.29 4.12 -0.91
CA VAL A 119 -7.69 2.76 -0.51
C VAL A 119 -9.22 2.57 -0.60
N GLN A 120 -10.00 3.57 -0.17
CA GLN A 120 -11.46 3.54 -0.32
C GLN A 120 -11.89 3.48 -1.79
N LEU A 121 -11.19 4.19 -2.68
CA LEU A 121 -11.42 4.11 -4.13
C LEU A 121 -11.03 2.74 -4.70
N MET A 122 -9.96 2.14 -4.22
CA MET A 122 -9.50 0.82 -4.68
C MET A 122 -10.56 -0.24 -4.41
N SER A 123 -11.23 -0.22 -3.30
CA SER A 123 -12.33 -1.16 -3.01
C SER A 123 -13.61 -0.91 -3.83
N GLY A 124 -13.84 0.32 -4.29
CA GLY A 124 -15.08 0.73 -5.00
C GLY A 124 -15.00 0.74 -6.52
N VAL A 125 -13.80 0.76 -7.13
CA VAL A 125 -13.59 0.81 -8.58
C VAL A 125 -13.07 -0.54 -9.06
N PRO A 126 -13.82 -1.28 -9.91
CA PRO A 126 -13.49 -2.67 -10.25
C PRO A 126 -12.04 -2.89 -10.73
N GLU A 127 -11.54 -1.98 -11.57
CA GLU A 127 -10.20 -2.10 -12.12
C GLU A 127 -9.10 -1.84 -11.07
N LEU A 128 -9.36 -0.98 -10.08
CA LEU A 128 -8.45 -0.73 -8.97
C LEU A 128 -8.51 -1.88 -7.96
N LYS A 129 -9.71 -2.44 -7.75
CA LYS A 129 -9.91 -3.61 -6.90
C LYS A 129 -9.12 -4.82 -7.42
N SER A 130 -9.17 -5.08 -8.72
CA SER A 130 -8.40 -6.18 -9.33
C SER A 130 -6.88 -5.99 -9.14
N LEU A 131 -6.39 -4.75 -9.27
CA LEU A 131 -4.99 -4.43 -9.02
C LEU A 131 -4.58 -4.71 -7.56
N ASP A 132 -5.44 -4.35 -6.61
CA ASP A 132 -5.25 -4.55 -5.17
C ASP A 132 -5.24 -6.06 -4.82
N GLU A 133 -6.25 -6.80 -5.28
CA GLU A 133 -6.37 -8.24 -5.04
C GLU A 133 -5.18 -9.03 -5.61
N GLU A 134 -4.69 -8.69 -6.82
CA GLU A 134 -3.50 -9.31 -7.40
C GLU A 134 -2.25 -9.03 -6.56
N HIS A 135 -2.13 -7.80 -6.07
CA HIS A 135 -1.02 -7.39 -5.21
C HIS A 135 -1.07 -8.10 -3.85
N ASP A 136 -2.23 -8.16 -3.21
CA ASP A 136 -2.43 -8.83 -1.92
C ASP A 136 -2.09 -10.32 -2.00
N PHE A 137 -2.46 -10.98 -3.10
CA PHE A 137 -2.07 -12.37 -3.34
C PHE A 137 -0.55 -12.54 -3.39
N LYS A 138 0.16 -11.64 -4.10
CA LYS A 138 1.63 -11.63 -4.17
C LYS A 138 2.25 -11.42 -2.79
N ILE A 139 1.77 -10.42 -2.04
CA ILE A 139 2.29 -10.09 -0.71
C ILE A 139 2.05 -11.24 0.28
N SER A 140 0.85 -11.84 0.26
CA SER A 140 0.52 -13.00 1.08
C SER A 140 1.47 -14.18 0.83
N ALA A 141 1.85 -14.43 -0.42
CA ALA A 141 2.82 -15.48 -0.75
C ALA A 141 4.23 -15.17 -0.18
N ILE A 142 4.67 -13.90 -0.25
CA ILE A 142 5.95 -13.48 0.34
C ILE A 142 5.93 -13.68 1.86
N ILE A 143 4.88 -13.24 2.53
CA ILE A 143 4.73 -13.36 4.00
C ILE A 143 4.68 -14.83 4.41
N SER A 144 3.94 -15.68 3.68
CA SER A 144 3.89 -17.13 3.92
C SER A 144 5.28 -17.75 3.88
N ASN A 145 6.12 -17.36 2.90
CA ASN A 145 7.49 -17.86 2.79
C ASN A 145 8.37 -17.35 3.95
N ILE A 146 8.20 -16.10 4.38
CA ILE A 146 8.91 -15.56 5.56
C ILE A 146 8.53 -16.36 6.81
N PHE A 147 7.24 -16.61 7.06
CA PHE A 147 6.79 -17.38 8.22
C PHE A 147 7.29 -18.83 8.19
N LYS A 148 7.42 -19.44 7.03
CA LYS A 148 8.05 -20.76 6.86
C LYS A 148 9.53 -20.72 7.28
N ARG A 149 10.29 -19.71 6.83
CA ARG A 149 11.72 -19.53 7.20
C ARG A 149 11.91 -19.27 8.70
N LEU A 150 10.95 -18.59 9.34
CA LEU A 150 10.93 -18.36 10.80
C LEU A 150 10.48 -19.59 11.61
N ASN A 151 10.19 -20.70 10.94
CA ASN A 151 9.69 -21.93 11.57
C ASN A 151 8.41 -21.69 12.40
N ILE A 152 7.48 -20.84 11.89
CA ILE A 152 6.19 -20.57 12.54
C ILE A 152 5.23 -21.76 12.33
N ALA A 153 5.20 -22.28 11.11
CA ALA A 153 4.45 -23.48 10.72
C ALA A 153 5.09 -24.11 9.49
N SER A 154 4.74 -25.38 9.21
CA SER A 154 5.14 -26.09 8.00
C SER A 154 3.98 -26.34 7.03
N ASP A 155 2.73 -26.36 7.52
CA ASP A 155 1.53 -26.57 6.73
C ASP A 155 1.23 -25.35 5.86
N PRO A 156 1.16 -25.48 4.52
CA PRO A 156 0.86 -24.39 3.59
C PRO A 156 -0.48 -23.70 3.86
N VAL A 157 -1.50 -24.43 4.32
CA VAL A 157 -2.83 -23.87 4.64
C VAL A 157 -2.73 -22.96 5.85
N VAL A 158 -2.00 -23.38 6.87
CA VAL A 158 -1.76 -22.57 8.07
C VAL A 158 -0.94 -21.33 7.73
N LEU A 159 0.11 -21.47 6.93
CA LEU A 159 0.97 -20.36 6.50
C LEU A 159 0.18 -19.32 5.69
N THR A 160 -0.65 -19.75 4.74
CA THR A 160 -1.48 -18.83 3.94
C THR A 160 -2.48 -18.09 4.84
N ARG A 161 -3.18 -18.80 5.73
CA ARG A 161 -4.12 -18.17 6.68
C ARG A 161 -3.43 -17.13 7.57
N LEU A 162 -2.24 -17.44 8.09
CA LEU A 162 -1.46 -16.51 8.91
C LEU A 162 -1.01 -15.28 8.11
N ALA A 163 -0.53 -15.49 6.88
CA ALA A 163 -0.09 -14.42 6.01
C ALA A 163 -1.23 -13.47 5.67
N THR A 164 -2.40 -13.99 5.28
CA THR A 164 -3.60 -13.18 5.04
C THR A 164 -4.02 -12.44 6.30
N THR A 165 -4.04 -13.11 7.46
CA THR A 165 -4.39 -12.45 8.74
C THR A 165 -3.40 -11.33 9.08
N TRP A 166 -2.10 -11.56 8.90
CA TRP A 166 -1.07 -10.54 9.12
C TRP A 166 -1.28 -9.33 8.20
N LEU A 167 -1.50 -9.58 6.91
CA LEU A 167 -1.71 -8.54 5.91
C LEU A 167 -2.93 -7.67 6.25
N GLU A 168 -4.11 -8.30 6.42
CA GLU A 168 -5.37 -7.61 6.67
C GLU A 168 -5.37 -6.83 7.99
N VAL A 169 -4.91 -7.46 9.08
CA VAL A 169 -4.85 -6.80 10.38
C VAL A 169 -3.87 -5.63 10.37
N THR A 170 -2.70 -5.82 9.75
CA THR A 170 -1.69 -4.75 9.63
C THR A 170 -2.25 -3.59 8.81
N HIS A 171 -2.84 -3.86 7.64
CA HIS A 171 -3.46 -2.86 6.79
C HIS A 171 -4.56 -2.07 7.52
N ALA A 172 -5.52 -2.76 8.12
CA ALA A 172 -6.64 -2.13 8.81
C ALA A 172 -6.17 -1.23 9.98
N VAL A 173 -5.25 -1.71 10.81
CA VAL A 173 -4.75 -0.94 11.96
C VAL A 173 -3.88 0.24 11.51
N LEU A 174 -3.07 0.10 10.46
CA LEU A 174 -2.29 1.21 9.93
C LEU A 174 -3.19 2.31 9.34
N LEU A 175 -4.32 1.97 8.70
CA LEU A 175 -5.31 2.96 8.27
C LEU A 175 -5.95 3.70 9.47
N ILE A 176 -6.19 3.03 10.59
CA ILE A 176 -6.63 3.69 11.82
C ILE A 176 -5.56 4.66 12.33
N ILE A 177 -4.31 4.25 12.35
CA ILE A 177 -3.19 5.07 12.84
C ILE A 177 -3.06 6.38 12.05
N ILE A 178 -3.18 6.36 10.72
CA ILE A 178 -3.02 7.58 9.91
C ILE A 178 -4.13 8.61 10.17
N THR A 179 -5.30 8.19 10.63
CA THR A 179 -6.43 9.06 10.99
C THR A 179 -6.47 9.43 12.48
N SER A 180 -5.66 8.77 13.31
CA SER A 180 -5.64 8.94 14.75
C SER A 180 -4.88 10.20 15.18
N LYS A 181 -5.22 10.69 16.40
CA LYS A 181 -4.47 11.80 17.02
C LYS A 181 -3.02 11.38 17.29
N PRO A 182 -2.05 12.30 17.17
CA PRO A 182 -0.63 11.97 17.36
C PRO A 182 -0.30 11.23 18.65
N LYS A 183 -0.98 11.58 19.76
CA LYS A 183 -0.77 10.98 21.08
C LYS A 183 -1.20 9.50 21.17
N ASP A 184 -2.11 9.06 20.32
CA ASP A 184 -2.67 7.70 20.35
C ASP A 184 -1.90 6.74 19.43
N LYS A 185 -1.12 7.28 18.48
CA LYS A 185 -0.44 6.47 17.45
C LYS A 185 0.56 5.46 18.03
N SER A 186 1.34 5.88 19.04
CA SER A 186 2.32 5.00 19.68
C SER A 186 1.66 3.82 20.40
N SER A 187 0.53 4.04 21.05
CA SER A 187 -0.23 2.97 21.71
C SER A 187 -0.82 2.01 20.69
N ILE A 188 -1.47 2.52 19.64
CA ILE A 188 -2.09 1.68 18.62
C ILE A 188 -1.06 0.81 17.89
N ILE A 189 0.14 1.35 17.56
CA ILE A 189 1.19 0.54 16.94
C ILE A 189 1.77 -0.51 17.90
N SER A 190 1.85 -0.19 19.20
CA SER A 190 2.24 -1.17 20.22
C SER A 190 1.22 -2.31 20.32
N ASP A 191 -0.06 -1.99 20.30
CA ASP A 191 -1.14 -2.98 20.33
C ASP A 191 -1.08 -3.89 19.08
N LEU A 192 -0.86 -3.30 17.89
CA LEU A 192 -0.69 -4.08 16.65
C LEU A 192 0.48 -5.06 16.78
N LYS A 193 1.64 -4.60 17.25
CA LYS A 193 2.81 -5.47 17.46
C LYS A 193 2.51 -6.62 18.42
N HIS A 194 1.80 -6.36 19.51
CA HIS A 194 1.39 -7.39 20.47
C HIS A 194 0.41 -8.40 19.84
N MET A 195 -0.58 -7.94 19.07
CA MET A 195 -1.53 -8.82 18.40
C MET A 195 -0.81 -9.77 17.42
N ILE A 196 0.05 -9.22 16.58
CA ILE A 196 0.80 -10.01 15.61
C ILE A 196 1.75 -10.99 16.30
N MET A 197 2.48 -10.54 17.33
CA MET A 197 3.37 -11.39 18.12
C MET A 197 2.62 -12.56 18.73
N SER A 198 1.49 -12.30 19.41
CA SER A 198 0.66 -13.33 20.03
C SER A 198 0.11 -14.34 19.02
N LEU A 199 -0.30 -13.87 17.83
CA LEU A 199 -0.76 -14.73 16.74
C LEU A 199 0.34 -15.72 16.30
N LEU A 200 1.55 -15.22 16.10
CA LEU A 200 2.69 -16.02 15.62
C LEU A 200 3.22 -16.98 16.70
N GLU A 201 3.34 -16.52 17.95
CA GLU A 201 3.78 -17.35 19.08
C GLU A 201 2.82 -18.51 19.35
N LYS A 202 1.50 -18.23 19.39
CA LYS A 202 0.48 -19.25 19.59
C LYS A 202 0.56 -20.34 18.50
N THR A 203 0.83 -19.94 17.26
CA THR A 203 0.94 -20.93 16.18
C THR A 203 2.21 -21.76 16.32
N LYS A 204 3.36 -21.12 16.61
CA LYS A 204 4.64 -21.80 16.80
C LYS A 204 4.64 -22.79 17.97
N SER A 205 3.83 -22.53 19.00
CA SER A 205 3.71 -23.41 20.18
C SER A 205 2.84 -24.65 19.92
N ASN A 206 2.05 -24.65 18.86
CA ASN A 206 1.12 -25.74 18.52
C ASN A 206 1.72 -26.75 17.52
N PHE A 207 2.96 -26.54 17.10
CA PHE A 207 3.72 -27.40 16.19
C PHE A 207 5.12 -27.67 16.71
#